data_1daabcf591824a74149cf29441a9b95d
#
_entry.id   1daabcf591824a74149cf29441a9b95d
#
_cell.length_a   1.000
_cell.length_b   1.000
_cell.length_c   1.000
_cell.angle_alpha   90.00
_cell.angle_beta   90.00
_cell.angle_gamma   90.00
#
_symmetry.space_group_name_H-M   'P 1'
#
loop_
_entity.id
_entity.type
_entity.pdbx_description
1 polymer ?
#
loop_
_entity_poly.entity_id
_entity_poly.type
_entity_poly.pdbx_seq_one_letter_code
_entity_poly.pdbx_strand_id
1 'polypeptide(L)'
;MGRTIEGNLDAQGLSIGIVVSRFNKDITEKLLEGALDGLRSHGGEEEKITIVRVPGAFEIPLVAEKLASSGQYDALVCLGAVIRGDTPHFEYVSDAVTRGLGAAIGKYRLPISFGVLTTDNRQQAMERCGYKDANKGYEAALTAIEMVRIVRQIPQAR
;
A
#
# COMPACT_ATOMS: atom_id res chain seq x y z
N MET A 1 14.51 -19.22 -26.64
CA MET A 1 14.78 -18.37 -25.51
C MET A 1 13.50 -17.78 -24.99
N GLY A 2 13.41 -17.65 -23.66
CA GLY A 2 12.24 -17.07 -23.02
C GLY A 2 12.24 -15.56 -23.07
N ARG A 3 11.21 -14.97 -22.44
CA ARG A 3 11.05 -13.53 -22.29
C ARG A 3 11.02 -13.19 -20.80
N THR A 4 11.76 -12.16 -20.41
CA THR A 4 11.73 -11.64 -19.05
C THR A 4 10.94 -10.32 -19.04
N ILE A 5 9.96 -10.21 -18.14
CA ILE A 5 9.18 -8.98 -17.97
C ILE A 5 9.62 -8.36 -16.65
N GLU A 6 10.02 -7.09 -16.70
CA GLU A 6 10.38 -6.32 -15.53
C GLU A 6 9.66 -4.99 -15.57
N GLY A 7 9.42 -4.40 -14.39
CA GLY A 7 8.84 -3.08 -14.28
C GLY A 7 9.89 -1.99 -14.18
N ASN A 8 9.42 -0.78 -14.01
CA ASN A 8 10.24 0.38 -13.71
C ASN A 8 9.55 1.20 -12.62
N LEU A 9 10.21 2.25 -12.17
CA LEU A 9 9.72 3.09 -11.08
C LEU A 9 9.17 4.44 -11.57
N ASP A 10 8.65 4.49 -12.80
CA ASP A 10 8.05 5.71 -13.35
C ASP A 10 6.58 5.80 -12.94
N ALA A 11 6.28 6.78 -12.07
CA ALA A 11 4.92 7.03 -11.58
C ALA A 11 4.15 8.02 -12.46
N GLN A 12 4.75 8.55 -13.50
CA GLN A 12 4.10 9.56 -14.33
C GLN A 12 2.80 9.02 -14.95
N GLY A 13 1.74 9.79 -14.82
CA GLY A 13 0.44 9.43 -15.38
C GLY A 13 -0.38 8.44 -14.57
N LEU A 14 0.16 7.90 -13.49
CA LEU A 14 -0.55 6.91 -12.66
C LEU A 14 -1.50 7.56 -11.67
N SER A 15 -2.72 7.04 -11.58
CA SER A 15 -3.69 7.39 -10.54
C SER A 15 -3.54 6.42 -9.39
N ILE A 16 -3.13 6.93 -8.23
CA ILE A 16 -2.81 6.11 -7.06
C ILE A 16 -3.75 6.47 -5.91
N GLY A 17 -4.39 5.45 -5.34
CA GLY A 17 -5.15 5.60 -4.11
C GLY A 17 -4.31 5.15 -2.92
N ILE A 18 -4.28 5.96 -1.87
CA ILE A 18 -3.60 5.62 -0.62
C ILE A 18 -4.64 5.51 0.47
N VAL A 19 -4.68 4.34 1.13
CA VAL A 19 -5.55 4.13 2.30
C VAL A 19 -4.65 4.10 3.52
N VAL A 20 -4.84 5.03 4.44
CA VAL A 20 -3.99 5.14 5.63
C VAL A 20 -4.83 5.13 6.89
N SER A 21 -4.48 4.30 7.87
CA SER A 21 -5.17 4.23 9.14
C SER A 21 -4.69 5.30 10.11
N ARG A 22 -5.60 5.78 10.98
CA ARG A 22 -5.28 6.79 11.98
C ARG A 22 -4.71 6.21 13.27
N PHE A 23 -5.07 4.98 13.60
CA PHE A 23 -4.57 4.36 14.83
C PHE A 23 -3.05 4.23 14.74
N ASN A 24 -2.34 4.59 15.80
CA ASN A 24 -0.88 4.76 15.81
C ASN A 24 -0.44 5.88 14.85
N LYS A 25 -1.09 7.02 14.96
CA LYS A 25 -0.99 8.14 14.01
C LYS A 25 0.44 8.63 13.78
N ASP A 26 1.24 8.71 14.84
CA ASP A 26 2.64 9.15 14.74
C ASP A 26 3.46 8.23 13.80
N ILE A 27 3.12 6.95 13.74
CA ILE A 27 3.76 6.00 12.84
C ILE A 27 3.13 6.07 11.44
N THR A 28 1.79 6.03 11.37
CA THR A 28 1.12 5.99 10.08
C THR A 28 1.29 7.26 9.27
N GLU A 29 1.40 8.44 9.91
CA GLU A 29 1.70 9.68 9.19
C GLU A 29 3.10 9.65 8.58
N LYS A 30 4.08 9.04 9.26
CA LYS A 30 5.42 8.87 8.70
C LYS A 30 5.43 7.91 7.52
N LEU A 31 4.60 6.86 7.57
CA LEU A 31 4.42 5.96 6.44
C LEU A 31 3.81 6.70 5.26
N LEU A 32 2.81 7.55 5.52
CA LEU A 32 2.18 8.36 4.47
C LEU A 32 3.18 9.33 3.84
N GLU A 33 3.97 10.02 4.65
CA GLU A 33 5.02 10.91 4.14
C GLU A 33 6.00 10.14 3.25
N GLY A 34 6.40 8.93 3.68
CA GLY A 34 7.27 8.08 2.89
C GLY A 34 6.65 7.67 1.56
N ALA A 35 5.38 7.28 1.57
CA ALA A 35 4.67 6.91 0.35
C ALA A 35 4.56 8.09 -0.62
N LEU A 36 4.19 9.26 -0.11
CA LEU A 36 4.11 10.47 -0.94
C LEU A 36 5.46 10.85 -1.52
N ASP A 37 6.52 10.77 -0.71
CA ASP A 37 7.88 11.01 -1.18
C ASP A 37 8.26 10.04 -2.30
N GLY A 38 7.95 8.75 -2.12
CA GLY A 38 8.20 7.74 -3.16
C GLY A 38 7.48 8.03 -4.46
N LEU A 39 6.22 8.44 -4.40
CA LEU A 39 5.45 8.78 -5.60
C LEU A 39 5.99 10.06 -6.27
N ARG A 40 6.20 11.10 -5.49
CA ARG A 40 6.65 12.40 -6.01
C ARG A 40 8.04 12.35 -6.63
N SER A 41 8.96 11.67 -5.97
CA SER A 41 10.34 11.56 -6.45
C SER A 41 10.47 10.70 -7.71
N HIS A 42 9.42 9.96 -8.05
CA HIS A 42 9.40 9.10 -9.25
C HIS A 42 8.40 9.60 -10.31
N GLY A 43 8.02 10.87 -10.26
CA GLY A 43 7.19 11.49 -11.28
C GLY A 43 5.69 11.50 -11.01
N GLY A 44 5.27 11.10 -9.82
CA GLY A 44 3.86 11.13 -9.43
C GLY A 44 3.28 12.53 -9.39
N GLU A 45 2.06 12.67 -9.86
CA GLU A 45 1.36 13.95 -9.95
C GLU A 45 0.36 14.10 -8.81
N GLU A 46 0.44 15.22 -8.07
CA GLU A 46 -0.40 15.46 -6.89
C GLU A 46 -1.90 15.29 -7.16
N GLU A 47 -2.37 15.80 -8.28
CA GLU A 47 -3.79 15.75 -8.64
C GLU A 47 -4.27 14.33 -8.96
N LYS A 48 -3.37 13.38 -9.12
CA LYS A 48 -3.69 11.97 -9.37
C LYS A 48 -3.51 11.08 -8.16
N ILE A 49 -3.21 11.67 -7.00
CA ILE A 49 -3.07 10.94 -5.75
C ILE A 49 -4.29 11.21 -4.87
N THR A 50 -5.00 10.17 -4.48
CA THR A 50 -6.13 10.26 -3.56
C THR A 50 -5.77 9.61 -2.25
N ILE A 51 -5.98 10.32 -1.15
CA ILE A 51 -5.68 9.81 0.20
C ILE A 51 -7.01 9.61 0.92
N VAL A 52 -7.24 8.39 1.43
CA VAL A 52 -8.41 8.07 2.25
C VAL A 52 -7.91 7.67 3.64
N ARG A 53 -8.38 8.38 4.67
CA ARG A 53 -8.03 8.10 6.06
C ARG A 53 -9.11 7.25 6.70
N VAL A 54 -8.72 6.15 7.33
CA VAL A 54 -9.65 5.23 8.00
C VAL A 54 -9.29 5.11 9.48
N PRO A 55 -10.23 4.67 10.34
CA PRO A 55 -9.96 4.62 11.79
C PRO A 55 -8.78 3.71 12.17
N GLY A 56 -8.77 2.48 11.72
CA GLY A 56 -7.74 1.50 12.05
C GLY A 56 -7.43 0.61 10.88
N ALA A 57 -6.46 -0.28 11.07
CA ALA A 57 -6.05 -1.20 10.02
C ALA A 57 -7.19 -2.13 9.58
N PHE A 58 -8.04 -2.54 10.52
CA PHE A 58 -9.17 -3.42 10.23
C PHE A 58 -10.12 -2.85 9.18
N GLU A 59 -10.22 -1.52 9.07
CA GLU A 59 -11.12 -0.83 8.13
C GLU A 59 -10.49 -0.62 6.75
N ILE A 60 -9.18 -0.90 6.59
CA ILE A 60 -8.49 -0.72 5.33
C ILE A 60 -9.08 -1.57 4.19
N PRO A 61 -9.35 -2.88 4.39
CA PRO A 61 -9.82 -3.73 3.28
C PRO A 61 -11.13 -3.27 2.63
N LEU A 62 -12.09 -2.77 3.40
CA LEU A 62 -13.34 -2.30 2.84
C LEU A 62 -13.12 -1.11 1.89
N VAL A 63 -12.32 -0.14 2.33
CA VAL A 63 -12.04 1.05 1.52
C VAL A 63 -11.19 0.68 0.30
N ALA A 64 -10.20 -0.19 0.47
CA ALA A 64 -9.39 -0.68 -0.64
C ALA A 64 -10.26 -1.37 -1.70
N GLU A 65 -11.20 -2.22 -1.28
CA GLU A 65 -12.11 -2.86 -2.21
C GLU A 65 -12.98 -1.85 -2.96
N LYS A 66 -13.50 -0.86 -2.27
CA LYS A 66 -14.32 0.18 -2.89
C LYS A 66 -13.53 0.99 -3.92
N LEU A 67 -12.31 1.38 -3.59
CA LEU A 67 -11.45 2.10 -4.53
C LEU A 67 -11.08 1.22 -5.73
N ALA A 68 -10.77 -0.04 -5.48
CA ALA A 68 -10.43 -0.99 -6.55
C ALA A 68 -11.61 -1.19 -7.51
N SER A 69 -12.84 -1.30 -6.96
CA SER A 69 -14.04 -1.52 -7.77
C SER A 69 -14.44 -0.29 -8.59
N SER A 70 -13.95 0.89 -8.23
CA SER A 70 -14.30 2.13 -8.93
C SER A 70 -13.71 2.20 -10.35
N GLY A 71 -12.65 1.46 -10.61
CA GLY A 71 -11.95 1.51 -11.90
C GLY A 71 -11.17 2.79 -12.14
N GLN A 72 -11.02 3.65 -11.15
CA GLN A 72 -10.38 4.95 -11.30
C GLN A 72 -8.91 4.99 -10.91
N TYR A 73 -8.37 3.89 -10.40
CA TYR A 73 -7.00 3.83 -9.91
C TYR A 73 -6.19 2.77 -10.64
N ASP A 74 -4.92 3.07 -10.84
CA ASP A 74 -3.96 2.14 -11.44
C ASP A 74 -3.35 1.22 -10.39
N ALA A 75 -3.29 1.68 -9.15
CA ALA A 75 -2.82 0.90 -8.01
C ALA A 75 -3.28 1.55 -6.70
N LEU A 76 -3.25 0.76 -5.63
CA LEU A 76 -3.51 1.25 -4.28
C LEU A 76 -2.30 0.99 -3.39
N VAL A 77 -2.09 1.86 -2.41
CA VAL A 77 -1.08 1.71 -1.37
C VAL A 77 -1.82 1.72 -0.04
N CYS A 78 -1.68 0.66 0.75
CA CYS A 78 -2.35 0.55 2.05
C CYS A 78 -1.34 0.69 3.17
N LEU A 79 -1.57 1.65 4.07
CA LEU A 79 -0.65 2.03 5.13
C LEU A 79 -1.33 1.92 6.48
N GLY A 80 -0.68 1.27 7.43
CA GLY A 80 -1.18 1.13 8.77
C GLY A 80 -0.10 0.62 9.71
N ALA A 81 -0.43 0.50 10.98
CA ALA A 81 0.51 -0.05 11.97
C ALA A 81 -0.27 -0.85 13.00
N VAL A 82 -0.02 -2.16 13.01
CA VAL A 82 -0.58 -3.09 13.98
C VAL A 82 0.55 -3.56 14.88
N ILE A 83 0.50 -3.19 16.14
CA ILE A 83 1.53 -3.49 17.13
C ILE A 83 0.96 -4.50 18.12
N ARG A 84 1.71 -5.58 18.37
CA ARG A 84 1.28 -6.63 19.30
C ARG A 84 1.07 -6.04 20.68
N GLY A 85 -0.07 -6.35 21.27
CA GLY A 85 -0.41 -5.98 22.65
C GLY A 85 -0.46 -7.21 23.54
N ASP A 86 -1.15 -7.08 24.67
CA ASP A 86 -1.26 -8.14 25.68
C ASP A 86 -2.23 -9.25 25.30
N THR A 87 -3.03 -9.04 24.26
CA THR A 87 -4.08 -9.97 23.84
C THR A 87 -3.86 -10.43 22.40
N PRO A 88 -4.56 -11.46 21.92
CA PRO A 88 -4.44 -11.94 20.55
C PRO A 88 -5.07 -11.00 19.49
N HIS A 89 -5.53 -9.82 19.89
CA HIS A 89 -6.15 -8.85 18.98
C HIS A 89 -5.28 -8.55 17.76
N PHE A 90 -3.96 -8.43 17.95
CA PHE A 90 -2.98 -8.22 16.89
C PHE A 90 -3.12 -9.25 15.77
N GLU A 91 -3.26 -10.53 16.13
CA GLU A 91 -3.32 -11.62 15.16
C GLU A 91 -4.59 -11.56 14.33
N TYR A 92 -5.73 -11.25 14.98
CA TYR A 92 -7.01 -11.14 14.28
C TYR A 92 -7.01 -9.97 13.31
N VAL A 93 -6.51 -8.81 13.72
CA VAL A 93 -6.46 -7.63 12.85
C VAL A 93 -5.50 -7.85 11.69
N SER A 94 -4.31 -8.36 11.96
CA SER A 94 -3.30 -8.61 10.91
C SER A 94 -3.80 -9.61 9.88
N ASP A 95 -4.43 -10.69 10.34
CA ASP A 95 -5.00 -11.72 9.47
C ASP A 95 -6.12 -11.15 8.59
N ALA A 96 -7.04 -10.41 9.21
CA ALA A 96 -8.17 -9.81 8.48
C ALA A 96 -7.70 -8.85 7.39
N VAL A 97 -6.70 -8.01 7.68
CA VAL A 97 -6.15 -7.08 6.69
C VAL A 97 -5.50 -7.83 5.54
N THR A 98 -4.66 -8.81 5.85
CA THR A 98 -3.95 -9.60 4.84
C THR A 98 -4.94 -10.32 3.93
N ARG A 99 -5.93 -11.01 4.51
CA ARG A 99 -6.94 -11.75 3.73
C ARG A 99 -7.80 -10.80 2.89
N GLY A 100 -8.23 -9.70 3.49
CA GLY A 100 -9.09 -8.74 2.79
C GLY A 100 -8.41 -8.09 1.59
N LEU A 101 -7.15 -7.68 1.76
CA LEU A 101 -6.40 -7.09 0.66
C LEU A 101 -6.08 -8.12 -0.42
N GLY A 102 -5.71 -9.34 -0.03
CA GLY A 102 -5.48 -10.43 -0.97
C GLY A 102 -6.73 -10.75 -1.80
N ALA A 103 -7.90 -10.75 -1.17
CA ALA A 103 -9.17 -10.98 -1.86
C ALA A 103 -9.45 -9.85 -2.88
N ALA A 104 -9.22 -8.60 -2.51
CA ALA A 104 -9.42 -7.47 -3.41
C ALA A 104 -8.47 -7.52 -4.63
N ILE A 105 -7.21 -7.88 -4.40
CA ILE A 105 -6.23 -8.06 -5.48
C ILE A 105 -6.73 -9.10 -6.48
N GLY A 106 -7.16 -10.26 -5.99
CA GLY A 106 -7.62 -11.35 -6.85
C GLY A 106 -8.90 -11.01 -7.60
N LYS A 107 -9.82 -10.31 -6.95
CA LYS A 107 -11.11 -9.94 -7.54
C LYS A 107 -10.99 -8.89 -8.63
N TYR A 108 -10.21 -7.85 -8.38
CA TYR A 108 -10.12 -6.69 -9.29
C TYR A 108 -8.86 -6.69 -10.15
N ARG A 109 -7.93 -7.62 -9.90
CA ARG A 109 -6.66 -7.71 -10.63
C ARG A 109 -5.92 -6.37 -10.64
N LEU A 110 -5.94 -5.70 -9.51
CA LEU A 110 -5.35 -4.39 -9.32
C LEU A 110 -4.16 -4.51 -8.37
N PRO A 111 -3.02 -3.90 -8.68
CA PRO A 111 -1.92 -3.86 -7.71
C PRO A 111 -2.34 -3.12 -6.44
N ILE A 112 -2.21 -3.77 -5.31
CA ILE A 112 -2.45 -3.18 -3.99
C ILE A 112 -1.23 -3.52 -3.15
N SER A 113 -0.44 -2.51 -2.79
CA SER A 113 0.76 -2.76 -2.01
C SER A 113 0.48 -2.73 -0.52
N PHE A 114 1.19 -3.58 0.21
CA PHE A 114 0.99 -3.85 1.63
C PHE A 114 2.02 -3.07 2.44
N GLY A 115 1.66 -1.87 2.87
CA GLY A 115 2.47 -1.02 3.74
C GLY A 115 1.95 -1.00 5.17
N VAL A 116 1.27 -2.06 5.60
CA VAL A 116 0.75 -2.19 6.96
C VAL A 116 1.79 -2.90 7.81
N LEU A 117 2.32 -2.20 8.80
CA LEU A 117 3.29 -2.77 9.72
C LEU A 117 2.59 -3.72 10.69
N THR A 118 3.23 -4.87 10.93
CA THR A 118 2.77 -5.86 11.91
C THR A 118 3.98 -6.21 12.77
N THR A 119 4.12 -5.51 13.89
CA THR A 119 5.33 -5.60 14.70
C THR A 119 5.02 -6.07 16.12
N ASP A 120 6.04 -6.65 16.78
CA ASP A 120 5.91 -7.13 18.15
C ASP A 120 5.88 -5.99 19.17
N ASN A 121 6.49 -4.87 18.82
CA ASN A 121 6.57 -3.72 19.71
C ASN A 121 6.67 -2.42 18.90
N ARG A 122 6.56 -1.30 19.63
CA ARG A 122 6.58 0.03 19.04
C ARG A 122 7.95 0.37 18.42
N GLN A 123 9.03 -0.09 19.02
CA GLN A 123 10.37 0.20 18.51
C GLN A 123 10.56 -0.38 17.10
N GLN A 124 10.10 -1.61 16.88
CA GLN A 124 10.15 -2.24 15.55
C GLN A 124 9.36 -1.41 14.53
N ALA A 125 8.20 -0.88 14.93
CA ALA A 125 7.40 -0.05 14.04
C ALA A 125 8.13 1.25 13.70
N MET A 126 8.74 1.90 14.68
CA MET A 126 9.49 3.15 14.46
C MET A 126 10.70 2.94 13.54
N GLU A 127 11.36 1.79 13.63
CA GLU A 127 12.47 1.45 12.76
C GLU A 127 12.05 1.30 11.29
N ARG A 128 10.77 1.05 11.04
CA ARG A 128 10.21 0.79 9.72
C ARG A 128 9.45 1.98 9.12
N CYS A 129 9.49 3.11 9.79
CA CYS A 129 8.90 4.36 9.30
C CYS A 129 9.90 5.52 9.32
N GLY A 130 11.17 5.22 9.07
CA GLY A 130 12.24 6.20 9.00
C GLY A 130 12.29 6.92 7.65
N TYR A 131 13.49 7.12 7.12
CA TYR A 131 13.71 7.87 5.89
C TYR A 131 14.00 6.91 4.73
N LYS A 132 13.32 7.10 3.61
CA LYS A 132 13.51 6.33 2.36
C LYS A 132 13.54 4.81 2.59
N ASP A 133 14.69 4.16 2.44
CA ASP A 133 14.81 2.70 2.53
C ASP A 133 14.43 2.14 3.90
N ALA A 134 14.46 2.99 4.93
CA ALA A 134 14.00 2.63 6.27
C ALA A 134 12.50 2.94 6.47
N ASN A 135 11.76 3.20 5.41
CA ASN A 135 10.34 3.54 5.47
C ASN A 135 9.53 2.56 4.63
N LYS A 136 8.66 1.81 5.28
CA LYS A 136 7.81 0.81 4.62
C LYS A 136 6.78 1.45 3.69
N GLY A 137 6.34 2.67 3.99
CA GLY A 137 5.43 3.42 3.11
C GLY A 137 6.11 3.80 1.79
N TYR A 138 7.34 4.27 1.87
CA TYR A 138 8.15 4.55 0.69
C TYR A 138 8.31 3.29 -0.17
N GLU A 139 8.69 2.19 0.45
CA GLU A 139 8.85 0.90 -0.22
C GLU A 139 7.54 0.44 -0.87
N ALA A 140 6.42 0.56 -0.15
CA ALA A 140 5.11 0.16 -0.68
C ALA A 140 4.71 1.00 -1.89
N ALA A 141 5.00 2.29 -1.89
CA ALA A 141 4.74 3.15 -3.04
C ALA A 141 5.54 2.72 -4.26
N LEU A 142 6.83 2.43 -4.09
CA LEU A 142 7.68 1.95 -5.19
C LEU A 142 7.18 0.60 -5.72
N THR A 143 6.78 -0.29 -4.83
CA THR A 143 6.21 -1.59 -5.22
C THR A 143 4.95 -1.42 -6.05
N ALA A 144 4.06 -0.49 -5.66
CA ALA A 144 2.84 -0.21 -6.42
C ALA A 144 3.15 0.26 -7.84
N ILE A 145 4.10 1.19 -7.99
CA ILE A 145 4.52 1.69 -9.30
C ILE A 145 5.06 0.54 -10.16
N GLU A 146 5.98 -0.21 -9.61
CA GLU A 146 6.63 -1.31 -10.33
C GLU A 146 5.60 -2.34 -10.79
N MET A 147 4.65 -2.71 -9.92
CA MET A 147 3.64 -3.70 -10.25
C MET A 147 2.69 -3.24 -11.37
N VAL A 148 2.33 -1.96 -11.39
CA VAL A 148 1.55 -1.44 -12.52
C VAL A 148 2.31 -1.63 -13.83
N ARG A 149 3.60 -1.31 -13.83
CA ARG A 149 4.43 -1.41 -15.04
C ARG A 149 4.64 -2.85 -15.48
N ILE A 150 4.72 -3.79 -14.54
CA ILE A 150 4.79 -5.22 -14.85
C ILE A 150 3.47 -5.71 -15.45
N VAL A 151 2.35 -5.45 -14.76
CA VAL A 151 1.05 -5.97 -15.16
C VAL A 151 0.64 -5.48 -16.55
N ARG A 152 0.97 -4.24 -16.89
CA ARG A 152 0.66 -3.67 -18.20
C ARG A 152 1.38 -4.34 -19.37
N GLN A 153 2.47 -5.06 -19.09
CA GLN A 153 3.21 -5.80 -20.11
C GLN A 153 2.69 -7.22 -20.32
N ILE A 154 1.83 -7.69 -19.43
CA ILE A 154 1.26 -9.04 -19.53
C ILE A 154 -0.01 -8.97 -20.37
N PRO A 155 -0.10 -9.75 -21.45
CA PRO A 155 -1.31 -9.74 -22.29
C PRO A 155 -2.55 -10.16 -21.51
N GLN A 156 -3.66 -9.48 -21.77
CA GLN A 156 -4.94 -9.84 -21.16
C GLN A 156 -5.46 -11.14 -21.77
N ALA A 157 -6.20 -11.90 -20.96
CA ALA A 157 -6.90 -13.09 -21.44
C ALA A 157 -7.96 -12.67 -22.48
N ARG A 158 -8.10 -13.49 -23.51
CA ARG A 158 -9.10 -13.29 -24.57
C ARG A 158 -10.48 -13.78 -24.12
#